data_3057940584660134e74852d9b0d85967
#
_entry.id   3057940584660134e74852d9b0d85967
#
_cell.length_a   1.000
_cell.length_b   1.000
_cell.length_c   1.000
_cell.angle_alpha   90.00
_cell.angle_beta   90.00
_cell.angle_gamma   90.00
#
_symmetry.space_group_name_H-M   'P 1'
#
loop_
_entity.id
_entity.type
_entity.pdbx_description
1 polymer ?
#
loop_
_entity_poly.entity_id
_entity_poly.type
_entity_poly.pdbx_seq_one_letter_code
_entity_poly.pdbx_strand_id
1 'polypeptide(L)'
;MSDLNQRDFTLDPEDNARLANLCGPFDEHLRQVELRLGVEINHRGSIFQVIGEDAPARATEKVLRALYATTSDEALTGAKINLQLAESGIDAITEAAAEGAQEVVIKVKRGVIKGRGPNQARYLHAIASHDINFGVGPAGTGKTYLAVASAVEALEANRVQRLILVRPAVEAGEKLGFLPGDLSQKVDPYLRPLYDALYEMLGFEKVAKLIERNVIEIAPLAYMRGRTLNDSYVILDEAQNTTVEQMKMFLTRIGFGTVAVITGDVTQVDLPRTTRSGLRQAVEVLRGVGGISFTFFTSRDVVRHPLVAKIVRAYEAFEQKDEDGE
;
A
#
# COMPACT_ATOMS: atom_id res chain seq x y z
N MET A 1 -2.30 25.61 6.32
CA MET A 1 -1.47 26.09 5.19
C MET A 1 -0.13 25.43 5.43
N SER A 2 0.18 24.36 4.67
CA SER A 2 1.49 23.71 4.73
C SER A 2 2.55 24.72 4.25
N ASP A 3 3.57 24.99 5.07
CA ASP A 3 4.69 25.82 4.66
C ASP A 3 5.46 25.09 3.55
N LEU A 4 5.28 25.55 2.30
CA LEU A 4 6.10 25.12 1.19
C LEU A 4 7.52 25.62 1.40
N ASN A 5 8.44 24.70 1.59
CA ASN A 5 9.86 25.00 1.70
C ASN A 5 10.53 24.97 0.33
N GLN A 6 11.43 25.89 0.10
CA GLN A 6 12.30 25.93 -1.07
C GLN A 6 13.68 25.42 -0.65
N ARG A 7 14.24 24.53 -1.46
CA ARG A 7 15.54 23.92 -1.22
C ARG A 7 16.41 24.01 -2.45
N ASP A 8 17.50 24.74 -2.35
CA ASP A 8 18.45 24.95 -3.44
C ASP A 8 19.71 24.11 -3.21
N PHE A 9 20.20 23.45 -4.25
CA PHE A 9 21.45 22.68 -4.22
C PHE A 9 22.10 22.59 -5.61
N THR A 10 23.39 22.24 -5.62
CA THR A 10 24.17 22.08 -6.87
C THR A 10 24.62 20.63 -7.02
N LEU A 11 24.62 20.15 -8.25
CA LEU A 11 25.15 18.85 -8.65
C LEU A 11 26.58 19.02 -9.18
N ASP A 12 27.54 18.31 -8.60
CA ASP A 12 28.94 18.36 -8.95
C ASP A 12 29.42 16.96 -9.43
N PRO A 13 30.37 16.92 -10.40
CA PRO A 13 30.92 18.01 -11.20
C PRO A 13 29.88 18.55 -12.20
N GLU A 14 30.01 19.82 -12.62
CA GLU A 14 29.16 20.39 -13.66
C GLU A 14 29.52 19.75 -15.02
N ASP A 15 28.61 18.90 -15.51
CA ASP A 15 28.78 18.17 -16.78
C ASP A 15 27.46 18.18 -17.55
N ASN A 16 27.41 18.89 -18.67
CA ASN A 16 26.21 19.06 -19.46
C ASN A 16 25.69 17.75 -20.06
N ALA A 17 26.53 16.79 -20.38
CA ALA A 17 26.09 15.50 -20.91
C ALA A 17 25.41 14.66 -19.82
N ARG A 18 25.98 14.67 -18.61
CA ARG A 18 25.39 14.00 -17.45
C ARG A 18 24.09 14.68 -16.99
N LEU A 19 24.04 16.02 -17.04
CA LEU A 19 22.82 16.76 -16.72
C LEU A 19 21.71 16.45 -17.73
N ALA A 20 22.01 16.41 -19.03
CA ALA A 20 21.04 16.02 -20.06
C ALA A 20 20.53 14.57 -19.86
N ASN A 21 21.42 13.65 -19.46
CA ASN A 21 21.06 12.28 -19.12
C ASN A 21 20.15 12.22 -17.85
N LEU A 22 20.45 13.04 -16.84
CA LEU A 22 19.60 13.15 -15.63
C LEU A 22 18.22 13.69 -15.94
N CYS A 23 18.12 14.79 -16.69
CA CYS A 23 16.84 15.44 -16.99
C CYS A 23 15.97 14.62 -17.95
N GLY A 24 16.62 13.90 -18.88
CA GLY A 24 15.94 13.19 -19.97
C GLY A 24 15.38 14.13 -21.04
N PRO A 25 14.82 13.59 -22.13
CA PRO A 25 14.16 14.38 -23.14
C PRO A 25 13.01 15.22 -22.57
N PHE A 26 13.03 16.53 -22.79
CA PHE A 26 12.01 17.45 -22.28
C PHE A 26 11.77 17.37 -20.77
N ASP A 27 12.79 17.09 -19.99
CA ASP A 27 12.76 16.94 -18.53
C ASP A 27 11.83 15.81 -18.03
N GLU A 28 11.59 14.79 -18.85
CA GLU A 28 10.66 13.71 -18.53
C GLU A 28 11.06 12.95 -17.27
N HIS A 29 12.37 12.81 -17.02
CA HIS A 29 12.90 12.16 -15.83
C HIS A 29 12.63 13.00 -14.57
N LEU A 30 12.80 14.31 -14.64
CA LEU A 30 12.49 15.22 -13.52
C LEU A 30 10.99 15.22 -13.23
N ARG A 31 10.14 15.26 -14.26
CA ARG A 31 8.67 15.16 -14.10
C ARG A 31 8.24 13.86 -13.43
N GLN A 32 8.95 12.76 -13.73
CA GLN A 32 8.68 11.48 -13.08
C GLN A 32 9.01 11.55 -11.58
N VAL A 33 10.09 12.22 -11.20
CA VAL A 33 10.48 12.47 -9.81
C VAL A 33 9.46 13.39 -9.12
N GLU A 34 9.08 14.50 -9.76
CA GLU A 34 8.07 15.45 -9.26
C GLU A 34 6.74 14.76 -8.94
N LEU A 35 6.22 13.99 -9.92
CA LEU A 35 4.98 13.24 -9.76
C LEU A 35 5.04 12.20 -8.63
N ARG A 36 6.21 11.61 -8.42
CA ARG A 36 6.38 10.57 -7.41
C ARG A 36 6.50 11.11 -6.01
N LEU A 37 7.17 12.25 -5.85
CA LEU A 37 7.50 12.85 -4.55
C LEU A 37 6.59 14.03 -4.18
N GLY A 38 5.72 14.49 -5.09
CA GLY A 38 4.80 15.59 -4.86
C GLY A 38 5.50 16.94 -4.67
N VAL A 39 6.55 17.18 -5.43
CA VAL A 39 7.36 18.40 -5.41
C VAL A 39 7.40 19.05 -6.79
N GLU A 40 7.83 20.30 -6.86
CA GLU A 40 8.18 21.00 -8.09
C GLU A 40 9.71 21.13 -8.18
N ILE A 41 10.31 20.80 -9.33
CA ILE A 41 11.75 20.85 -9.57
C ILE A 41 12.05 21.87 -10.66
N ASN A 42 12.75 22.92 -10.30
CA ASN A 42 13.28 23.89 -11.25
C ASN A 42 14.79 23.74 -11.32
N HIS A 43 15.39 23.91 -12.52
CA HIS A 43 16.84 23.87 -12.63
C HIS A 43 17.39 24.87 -13.67
N ARG A 44 18.63 25.26 -13.43
CA ARG A 44 19.41 26.06 -14.38
C ARG A 44 20.85 25.53 -14.39
N GLY A 45 21.18 24.75 -15.43
CA GLY A 45 22.44 24.01 -15.44
C GLY A 45 22.53 23.02 -14.30
N SER A 46 23.59 23.06 -13.51
CA SER A 46 23.82 22.20 -12.33
C SER A 46 23.10 22.65 -11.06
N ILE A 47 22.47 23.84 -11.07
CA ILE A 47 21.75 24.38 -9.91
C ILE A 47 20.30 23.91 -9.96
N PHE A 48 19.86 23.21 -8.94
CA PHE A 48 18.50 22.70 -8.79
C PHE A 48 17.81 23.37 -7.60
N GLN A 49 16.52 23.64 -7.79
CA GLN A 49 15.61 24.18 -6.79
C GLN A 49 14.42 23.24 -6.64
N VAL A 50 14.15 22.77 -5.45
CA VAL A 50 13.02 21.91 -5.14
C VAL A 50 12.05 22.66 -4.24
N ILE A 51 10.79 22.73 -4.65
CA ILE A 51 9.70 23.38 -3.91
C ILE A 51 8.71 22.32 -3.49
N GLY A 52 8.42 22.23 -2.19
CA GLY A 52 7.51 21.24 -1.64
C GLY A 52 7.53 21.24 -0.10
N GLU A 53 6.87 20.25 0.49
CA GLU A 53 7.00 20.00 1.93
C GLU A 53 8.45 19.60 2.27
N ASP A 54 8.91 19.88 3.48
CA ASP A 54 10.32 19.74 3.85
C ASP A 54 10.86 18.31 3.65
N ALA A 55 10.09 17.29 4.03
CA ALA A 55 10.50 15.91 3.90
C ALA A 55 10.57 15.42 2.43
N PRO A 56 9.55 15.64 1.56
CA PRO A 56 9.63 15.39 0.13
C PRO A 56 10.77 16.14 -0.55
N ALA A 57 11.00 17.41 -0.19
CA ALA A 57 12.07 18.22 -0.79
C ALA A 57 13.46 17.67 -0.45
N ARG A 58 13.71 17.24 0.80
CA ARG A 58 14.96 16.56 1.20
C ARG A 58 15.14 15.24 0.50
N ALA A 59 14.07 14.46 0.34
CA ALA A 59 14.12 13.18 -0.37
C ALA A 59 14.47 13.38 -1.84
N THR A 60 13.88 14.40 -2.48
CA THR A 60 14.16 14.76 -3.87
C THR A 60 15.64 15.11 -4.08
N GLU A 61 16.24 15.91 -3.20
CA GLU A 61 17.68 16.21 -3.28
C GLU A 61 18.53 14.93 -3.24
N LYS A 62 18.25 14.02 -2.29
CA LYS A 62 18.99 12.74 -2.19
C LYS A 62 18.84 11.89 -3.45
N VAL A 63 17.63 11.79 -3.99
CA VAL A 63 17.32 11.03 -5.21
C VAL A 63 18.07 11.62 -6.41
N LEU A 64 18.01 12.94 -6.61
CA LEU A 64 18.67 13.59 -7.73
C LEU A 64 20.19 13.46 -7.64
N ARG A 65 20.78 13.54 -6.46
CA ARG A 65 22.22 13.29 -6.26
C ARG A 65 22.61 11.85 -6.57
N ALA A 66 21.80 10.87 -6.14
CA ALA A 66 22.05 9.46 -6.42
C ALA A 66 21.91 9.15 -7.93
N LEU A 67 20.84 9.63 -8.58
CA LEU A 67 20.66 9.50 -10.02
C LEU A 67 21.79 10.17 -10.79
N TYR A 68 22.23 11.35 -10.35
CA TYR A 68 23.36 12.04 -10.98
C TYR A 68 24.67 11.27 -10.82
N ALA A 69 24.91 10.63 -9.70
CA ALA A 69 26.07 9.75 -9.53
C ALA A 69 26.05 8.60 -10.55
N THR A 70 24.89 7.98 -10.79
CA THR A 70 24.75 6.89 -11.77
C THR A 70 24.99 7.33 -13.22
N THR A 71 24.75 8.61 -13.56
CA THR A 71 24.98 9.12 -14.93
C THR A 71 26.44 9.12 -15.36
N SER A 72 27.40 8.87 -14.46
CA SER A 72 28.83 8.72 -14.83
C SER A 72 29.09 7.46 -15.64
N ASP A 73 28.34 6.39 -15.37
CA ASP A 73 28.62 5.05 -15.88
C ASP A 73 27.52 4.55 -16.83
N GLU A 74 26.31 5.08 -16.70
CA GLU A 74 25.15 4.54 -17.41
C GLU A 74 24.15 5.60 -17.87
N ALA A 75 23.43 5.27 -18.96
CA ALA A 75 22.25 6.04 -19.37
C ALA A 75 21.07 5.74 -18.43
N LEU A 76 20.39 6.79 -17.95
CA LEU A 76 19.18 6.67 -17.17
C LEU A 76 18.01 6.32 -18.10
N THR A 77 17.12 5.48 -17.58
CA THR A 77 15.85 5.14 -18.21
C THR A 77 14.73 5.32 -17.17
N GLY A 78 13.50 5.52 -17.62
CA GLY A 78 12.35 5.63 -16.72
C GLY A 78 12.22 4.46 -15.74
N ALA A 79 12.63 3.24 -16.13
CA ALA A 79 12.66 2.07 -15.27
C ALA A 79 13.70 2.20 -14.13
N LYS A 80 14.92 2.68 -14.46
CA LYS A 80 15.97 2.93 -13.46
C LYS A 80 15.61 4.03 -12.50
N ILE A 81 14.95 5.09 -12.99
CA ILE A 81 14.44 6.18 -12.14
C ILE A 81 13.38 5.66 -11.18
N ASN A 82 12.43 4.84 -11.66
CA ASN A 82 11.43 4.20 -10.79
C ASN A 82 12.08 3.31 -9.73
N LEU A 83 13.11 2.56 -10.08
CA LEU A 83 13.86 1.72 -9.16
C LEU A 83 14.55 2.58 -8.09
N GLN A 84 15.26 3.62 -8.49
CA GLN A 84 15.97 4.54 -7.58
C GLN A 84 14.99 5.31 -6.67
N LEU A 85 13.83 5.72 -7.22
CA LEU A 85 12.75 6.34 -6.44
C LEU A 85 12.14 5.37 -5.42
N ALA A 86 12.04 4.08 -5.78
CA ALA A 86 11.58 3.06 -4.83
C ALA A 86 12.60 2.83 -3.71
N GLU A 87 13.91 2.81 -4.02
CA GLU A 87 14.96 2.51 -3.06
C GLU A 87 15.37 3.71 -2.18
N SER A 88 15.47 4.91 -2.75
CA SER A 88 16.05 6.08 -2.06
C SER A 88 15.00 7.13 -1.68
N GLY A 89 14.00 7.37 -2.52
CA GLY A 89 13.03 8.44 -2.31
C GLY A 89 11.97 8.07 -1.27
N ILE A 90 11.48 6.86 -1.31
CA ILE A 90 10.47 6.38 -0.35
C ILE A 90 11.08 6.21 1.04
N ASP A 91 12.28 5.65 1.13
CA ASP A 91 12.96 5.45 2.42
C ASP A 91 13.25 6.80 3.11
N ALA A 92 13.70 7.83 2.36
CA ALA A 92 13.97 9.15 2.92
C ALA A 92 12.70 9.92 3.34
N ILE A 93 11.62 9.80 2.57
CA ILE A 93 10.30 10.35 2.97
C ILE A 93 9.77 9.57 4.18
N THR A 94 10.00 8.27 4.24
CA THR A 94 9.59 7.39 5.32
C THR A 94 10.31 7.73 6.62
N GLU A 95 11.62 7.93 6.57
CA GLU A 95 12.42 8.35 7.73
C GLU A 95 12.01 9.75 8.23
N ALA A 96 11.82 10.71 7.33
CA ALA A 96 11.45 12.07 7.71
C ALA A 96 10.00 12.19 8.22
N ALA A 97 9.07 11.40 7.69
CA ALA A 97 7.70 11.33 8.21
C ALA A 97 7.62 10.57 9.55
N ALA A 98 8.52 9.60 9.77
CA ALA A 98 8.62 8.87 11.05
C ALA A 98 9.20 9.72 12.17
N GLU A 99 10.10 10.67 11.87
CA GLU A 99 10.67 11.60 12.86
C GLU A 99 9.65 12.62 13.38
N GLY A 100 8.56 12.89 12.63
CA GLY A 100 7.48 13.82 13.01
C GLY A 100 6.14 13.19 13.36
N ALA A 101 5.93 11.92 13.06
CA ALA A 101 4.67 11.25 13.32
C ALA A 101 4.59 10.76 14.78
N GLN A 102 3.60 11.23 15.53
CA GLN A 102 3.24 10.62 16.80
C GLN A 102 3.03 9.12 16.58
N GLU A 103 3.70 8.29 17.39
CA GLU A 103 3.56 6.82 17.32
C GLU A 103 2.08 6.46 17.54
N VAL A 104 1.42 5.98 16.48
CA VAL A 104 0.04 5.50 16.59
C VAL A 104 0.07 4.15 17.29
N VAL A 105 -0.51 4.11 18.47
CA VAL A 105 -0.58 2.94 19.33
C VAL A 105 -2.04 2.48 19.40
N ILE A 106 -2.32 1.32 18.82
CA ILE A 106 -3.65 0.71 18.84
C ILE A 106 -3.80 -0.13 20.11
N LYS A 107 -4.79 0.20 20.93
CA LYS A 107 -5.11 -0.57 22.13
C LYS A 107 -6.22 -1.56 21.82
N VAL A 108 -5.90 -2.84 21.89
CA VAL A 108 -6.88 -3.93 21.80
C VAL A 108 -6.97 -4.68 23.12
N LYS A 109 -8.06 -5.40 23.36
CA LYS A 109 -8.29 -6.09 24.64
C LYS A 109 -7.16 -7.04 25.05
N ARG A 110 -6.45 -7.61 24.09
CA ARG A 110 -5.37 -8.57 24.35
C ARG A 110 -3.96 -7.97 24.27
N GLY A 111 -3.83 -6.65 24.20
CA GLY A 111 -2.52 -6.00 24.20
C GLY A 111 -2.49 -4.69 23.44
N VAL A 112 -1.29 -4.31 23.05
CA VAL A 112 -0.99 -3.09 22.34
C VAL A 112 -0.36 -3.47 20.99
N ILE A 113 -0.93 -2.94 19.91
CA ILE A 113 -0.41 -3.12 18.56
C ILE A 113 0.16 -1.79 18.10
N LYS A 114 1.39 -1.84 17.58
CA LYS A 114 2.09 -0.70 17.00
C LYS A 114 2.83 -1.10 15.74
N GLY A 115 3.13 -0.13 14.90
CA GLY A 115 3.97 -0.36 13.72
C GLY A 115 5.39 -0.80 14.14
N ARG A 116 5.86 -1.91 13.57
CA ARG A 116 7.21 -2.45 13.82
C ARG A 116 8.29 -1.80 12.95
N GLY A 117 7.89 -0.97 12.01
CA GLY A 117 8.77 -0.26 11.10
C GLY A 117 8.11 1.02 10.57
N PRO A 118 8.87 1.88 9.88
CA PRO A 118 8.39 3.21 9.47
C PRO A 118 7.18 3.13 8.53
N ASN A 119 7.13 2.19 7.58
CA ASN A 119 5.99 2.04 6.68
C ASN A 119 4.73 1.57 7.41
N GLN A 120 4.85 0.69 8.42
CA GLN A 120 3.71 0.29 9.24
C GLN A 120 3.21 1.44 10.11
N ALA A 121 4.11 2.25 10.69
CA ALA A 121 3.75 3.43 11.48
C ALA A 121 3.04 4.46 10.60
N ARG A 122 3.55 4.74 9.40
CA ARG A 122 2.91 5.62 8.41
C ARG A 122 1.53 5.11 8.01
N TYR A 123 1.40 3.82 7.77
CA TYR A 123 0.13 3.21 7.41
C TYR A 123 -0.93 3.38 8.51
N LEU A 124 -0.57 3.14 9.76
CA LEU A 124 -1.47 3.38 10.90
C LEU A 124 -1.85 4.86 11.03
N HIS A 125 -0.90 5.76 10.84
CA HIS A 125 -1.16 7.21 10.85
C HIS A 125 -2.09 7.61 9.69
N ALA A 126 -1.85 7.11 8.49
CA ALA A 126 -2.71 7.35 7.33
C ALA A 126 -4.15 6.86 7.56
N ILE A 127 -4.32 5.66 8.09
CA ILE A 127 -5.64 5.10 8.46
C ILE A 127 -6.36 5.97 9.49
N ALA A 128 -5.64 6.55 10.43
CA ALA A 128 -6.23 7.40 11.46
C ALA A 128 -6.66 8.78 10.94
N SER A 129 -6.15 9.22 9.78
CA SER A 129 -6.32 10.58 9.26
C SER A 129 -7.03 10.70 7.91
N HIS A 130 -7.34 9.58 7.24
CA HIS A 130 -8.00 9.59 5.92
C HIS A 130 -9.19 8.64 5.89
N ASP A 131 -10.18 8.96 5.07
CA ASP A 131 -11.38 8.13 4.92
C ASP A 131 -11.13 6.87 4.08
N ILE A 132 -10.26 6.95 3.06
CA ILE A 132 -9.91 5.84 2.17
C ILE A 132 -8.40 5.63 2.17
N ASN A 133 -7.97 4.40 2.48
CA ASN A 133 -6.58 4.05 2.70
C ASN A 133 -6.18 2.83 1.89
N PHE A 134 -5.14 2.96 1.08
CA PHE A 134 -4.56 1.85 0.33
C PHE A 134 -3.26 1.39 0.97
N GLY A 135 -3.20 0.12 1.35
CA GLY A 135 -1.99 -0.57 1.80
C GLY A 135 -1.53 -1.56 0.72
N VAL A 136 -0.49 -1.19 -0.04
CA VAL A 136 -0.04 -1.95 -1.21
C VAL A 136 1.36 -2.50 -1.00
N GLY A 137 1.61 -3.76 -1.30
CA GLY A 137 2.93 -4.37 -1.24
C GLY A 137 2.93 -5.85 -0.89
N PRO A 138 4.11 -6.48 -0.70
CA PRO A 138 4.27 -7.92 -0.56
C PRO A 138 3.49 -8.53 0.61
N ALA A 139 3.16 -9.81 0.47
CA ALA A 139 2.56 -10.60 1.56
C ALA A 139 3.47 -10.63 2.79
N GLY A 140 2.87 -10.68 3.98
CA GLY A 140 3.61 -10.74 5.26
C GLY A 140 4.13 -9.40 5.79
N THR A 141 3.78 -8.27 5.18
CA THR A 141 4.11 -6.92 5.67
C THR A 141 3.14 -6.38 6.72
N GLY A 142 2.12 -7.16 7.10
CA GLY A 142 1.17 -6.82 8.16
C GLY A 142 -0.01 -5.92 7.73
N LYS A 143 -0.19 -5.65 6.43
CA LYS A 143 -1.25 -4.76 5.90
C LYS A 143 -2.64 -5.11 6.47
N THR A 144 -3.09 -6.32 6.24
CA THR A 144 -4.42 -6.79 6.66
C THR A 144 -4.52 -6.84 8.17
N TYR A 145 -3.48 -7.31 8.88
CA TYR A 145 -3.45 -7.38 10.33
C TYR A 145 -3.60 -5.99 10.97
N LEU A 146 -2.85 -5.00 10.51
CA LEU A 146 -2.92 -3.62 11.00
C LEU A 146 -4.24 -2.94 10.64
N ALA A 147 -4.80 -3.23 9.47
CA ALA A 147 -6.13 -2.76 9.08
C ALA A 147 -7.22 -3.31 10.01
N VAL A 148 -7.18 -4.61 10.32
CA VAL A 148 -8.12 -5.25 11.27
C VAL A 148 -7.93 -4.70 12.69
N ALA A 149 -6.70 -4.46 13.12
CA ALA A 149 -6.43 -3.86 14.43
C ALA A 149 -7.03 -2.45 14.55
N SER A 150 -6.84 -1.61 13.53
CA SER A 150 -7.43 -0.26 13.48
C SER A 150 -8.96 -0.31 13.45
N ALA A 151 -9.54 -1.30 12.76
CA ALA A 151 -10.98 -1.52 12.71
C ALA A 151 -11.55 -1.92 14.08
N VAL A 152 -10.88 -2.84 14.76
CA VAL A 152 -11.28 -3.28 16.11
C VAL A 152 -11.24 -2.12 17.12
N GLU A 153 -10.18 -1.31 17.08
CA GLU A 153 -10.08 -0.12 17.93
C GLU A 153 -11.20 0.89 17.61
N ALA A 154 -11.47 1.15 16.33
CA ALA A 154 -12.53 2.06 15.93
C ALA A 154 -13.92 1.58 16.41
N LEU A 155 -14.18 0.28 16.37
CA LEU A 155 -15.43 -0.31 16.90
C LEU A 155 -15.49 -0.23 18.44
N GLU A 156 -14.42 -0.57 19.15
CA GLU A 156 -14.38 -0.50 20.61
C GLU A 156 -14.46 0.94 21.14
N ALA A 157 -13.96 1.90 20.38
CA ALA A 157 -14.08 3.33 20.65
C ALA A 157 -15.43 3.95 20.19
N ASN A 158 -16.36 3.15 19.66
CA ASN A 158 -17.65 3.59 19.09
C ASN A 158 -17.51 4.66 17.99
N ARG A 159 -16.39 4.69 17.28
CA ARG A 159 -16.19 5.58 16.12
C ARG A 159 -16.92 5.08 14.88
N VAL A 160 -17.19 3.78 14.82
CA VAL A 160 -17.99 3.11 13.79
C VAL A 160 -18.97 2.15 14.44
N GLN A 161 -20.07 1.86 13.75
CA GLN A 161 -21.11 0.95 14.25
C GLN A 161 -20.91 -0.49 13.79
N ARG A 162 -20.19 -0.70 12.68
CA ARG A 162 -19.99 -2.01 12.05
C ARG A 162 -18.60 -2.16 11.47
N LEU A 163 -18.12 -3.41 11.46
CA LEU A 163 -16.96 -3.85 10.69
C LEU A 163 -17.41 -4.71 9.51
N ILE A 164 -16.99 -4.38 8.32
CA ILE A 164 -17.33 -5.12 7.10
C ILE A 164 -16.02 -5.53 6.44
N LEU A 165 -15.72 -6.82 6.48
CA LEU A 165 -14.51 -7.41 5.92
C LEU A 165 -14.88 -8.11 4.61
N VAL A 166 -14.23 -7.67 3.55
CA VAL A 166 -14.58 -8.03 2.19
C VAL A 166 -13.37 -8.63 1.48
N ARG A 167 -13.59 -9.69 0.71
CA ARG A 167 -12.55 -10.27 -0.13
C ARG A 167 -13.13 -10.63 -1.50
N PRO A 168 -12.40 -10.42 -2.61
CA PRO A 168 -12.81 -10.95 -3.89
C PRO A 168 -12.86 -12.47 -3.84
N ALA A 169 -13.95 -13.06 -4.35
CA ALA A 169 -13.97 -14.48 -4.61
C ALA A 169 -13.22 -14.73 -5.92
N VAL A 170 -11.98 -15.18 -5.84
CA VAL A 170 -11.21 -15.61 -7.02
C VAL A 170 -11.16 -17.12 -7.04
N GLU A 171 -11.43 -17.69 -8.21
CA GLU A 171 -11.16 -19.08 -8.49
C GLU A 171 -9.67 -19.24 -8.77
N ALA A 172 -8.84 -19.30 -7.75
CA ALA A 172 -7.42 -19.59 -7.89
C ALA A 172 -7.25 -21.08 -8.27
N GLY A 173 -7.28 -21.37 -9.57
CA GLY A 173 -7.01 -22.71 -10.11
C GLY A 173 -8.04 -23.81 -9.80
N GLU A 174 -8.77 -23.72 -8.71
CA GLU A 174 -9.88 -24.61 -8.36
C GLU A 174 -11.20 -23.90 -8.61
N LYS A 175 -11.96 -24.40 -9.57
CA LYS A 175 -13.30 -23.86 -9.86
C LYS A 175 -14.19 -24.04 -8.63
N LEU A 176 -14.74 -22.97 -8.08
CA LEU A 176 -15.71 -22.96 -6.97
C LEU A 176 -16.86 -23.98 -7.18
N GLY A 177 -17.07 -24.42 -8.41
CA GLY A 177 -18.04 -25.47 -8.78
C GLY A 177 -17.76 -26.85 -8.20
N PHE A 178 -16.53 -27.17 -7.79
CA PHE A 178 -16.16 -28.50 -7.28
C PHE A 178 -16.30 -28.65 -5.76
N LEU A 179 -16.47 -27.58 -5.00
CA LEU A 179 -16.68 -27.66 -3.55
C LEU A 179 -18.17 -27.94 -3.27
N PRO A 180 -18.51 -28.95 -2.44
CA PRO A 180 -19.87 -29.18 -2.00
C PRO A 180 -20.35 -28.07 -1.06
N GLY A 181 -21.62 -27.69 -1.15
CA GLY A 181 -22.22 -26.67 -0.29
C GLY A 181 -22.76 -25.45 -1.04
N ASP A 182 -23.41 -24.56 -0.32
CA ASP A 182 -23.86 -23.29 -0.86
C ASP A 182 -22.69 -22.31 -1.10
N LEU A 183 -22.99 -21.15 -1.70
CA LEU A 183 -21.93 -20.19 -2.10
C LEU A 183 -21.18 -19.65 -0.87
N SER A 184 -21.86 -19.51 0.28
CA SER A 184 -21.26 -19.01 1.54
C SER A 184 -20.26 -20.01 2.10
N GLN A 185 -20.60 -21.31 2.11
CA GLN A 185 -19.72 -22.38 2.55
C GLN A 185 -18.48 -22.55 1.67
N LYS A 186 -18.61 -22.28 0.37
CA LYS A 186 -17.49 -22.36 -0.60
C LYS A 186 -16.50 -21.20 -0.46
N VAL A 187 -16.95 -20.05 0.01
CA VAL A 187 -16.10 -18.84 0.16
C VAL A 187 -15.46 -18.77 1.54
N ASP A 188 -16.01 -19.47 2.54
CA ASP A 188 -15.53 -19.44 3.95
C ASP A 188 -14.02 -19.72 4.11
N PRO A 189 -13.42 -20.72 3.41
CA PRO A 189 -11.96 -20.96 3.51
C PRO A 189 -11.11 -19.76 3.13
N TYR A 190 -11.52 -18.96 2.16
CA TYR A 190 -10.79 -17.78 1.71
C TYR A 190 -10.90 -16.60 2.68
N LEU A 191 -11.89 -16.62 3.57
CA LEU A 191 -12.11 -15.58 4.57
C LEU A 191 -11.43 -15.88 5.92
N ARG A 192 -10.88 -17.10 6.11
CA ARG A 192 -10.23 -17.53 7.35
C ARG A 192 -9.16 -16.56 7.86
N PRO A 193 -8.25 -16.00 7.06
CA PRO A 193 -7.25 -15.08 7.58
C PRO A 193 -7.84 -13.84 8.27
N LEU A 194 -9.02 -13.40 7.85
CA LEU A 194 -9.73 -12.28 8.47
C LEU A 194 -10.34 -12.69 9.82
N TYR A 195 -10.91 -13.90 9.88
CA TYR A 195 -11.40 -14.47 11.15
C TYR A 195 -10.26 -14.65 12.16
N ASP A 196 -9.12 -15.18 11.73
CA ASP A 196 -7.97 -15.42 12.60
C ASP A 196 -7.46 -14.12 13.23
N ALA A 197 -7.36 -13.04 12.46
CA ALA A 197 -6.99 -11.72 12.97
C ALA A 197 -8.02 -11.19 13.99
N LEU A 198 -9.31 -11.33 13.72
CA LEU A 198 -10.36 -10.93 14.65
C LEU A 198 -10.32 -11.75 15.96
N TYR A 199 -10.12 -13.07 15.85
CA TYR A 199 -10.04 -13.96 17.02
C TYR A 199 -8.83 -13.66 17.90
N GLU A 200 -7.70 -13.32 17.30
CA GLU A 200 -6.51 -12.89 18.01
C GLU A 200 -6.76 -11.63 18.84
N MET A 201 -7.48 -10.64 18.28
CA MET A 201 -7.69 -9.32 18.90
C MET A 201 -8.84 -9.28 19.89
N LEU A 202 -9.98 -9.89 19.54
CA LEU A 202 -11.24 -9.81 20.31
C LEU A 202 -11.55 -11.08 21.11
N GLY A 203 -10.98 -12.23 20.70
CA GLY A 203 -11.34 -13.55 21.20
C GLY A 203 -12.57 -14.15 20.52
N PHE A 204 -12.61 -15.48 20.49
CA PHE A 204 -13.59 -16.26 19.74
C PHE A 204 -15.05 -15.94 20.11
N GLU A 205 -15.37 -15.97 21.42
CA GLU A 205 -16.73 -15.74 21.88
C GLU A 205 -17.29 -14.35 21.55
N LYS A 206 -16.43 -13.31 21.63
CA LYS A 206 -16.84 -11.94 21.33
C LYS A 206 -17.09 -11.77 19.84
N VAL A 207 -16.21 -12.32 19.00
CA VAL A 207 -16.37 -12.29 17.54
C VAL A 207 -17.66 -12.99 17.14
N ALA A 208 -17.94 -14.20 17.67
CA ALA A 208 -19.17 -14.94 17.37
C ALA A 208 -20.43 -14.12 17.71
N LYS A 209 -20.47 -13.50 18.89
CA LYS A 209 -21.60 -12.63 19.30
C LYS A 209 -21.76 -11.39 18.43
N LEU A 210 -20.64 -10.80 17.96
CA LEU A 210 -20.69 -9.61 17.11
C LEU A 210 -21.14 -9.95 15.68
N ILE A 211 -20.79 -11.13 15.18
CA ILE A 211 -21.29 -11.64 13.89
C ILE A 211 -22.78 -11.94 13.98
N GLU A 212 -23.24 -12.62 15.03
CA GLU A 212 -24.68 -12.91 15.25
C GLU A 212 -25.52 -11.63 15.28
N ARG A 213 -24.97 -10.55 15.83
CA ARG A 213 -25.63 -9.23 15.89
C ARG A 213 -25.46 -8.38 14.62
N ASN A 214 -24.83 -8.90 13.58
CA ASN A 214 -24.47 -8.18 12.35
C ASN A 214 -23.64 -6.91 12.59
N VAL A 215 -22.89 -6.84 13.69
CA VAL A 215 -21.90 -5.79 13.95
C VAL A 215 -20.61 -6.07 13.20
N ILE A 216 -20.23 -7.35 13.10
CA ILE A 216 -19.13 -7.80 12.22
C ILE A 216 -19.76 -8.61 11.08
N GLU A 217 -19.45 -8.23 9.86
CA GLU A 217 -19.84 -8.92 8.64
C GLU A 217 -18.58 -9.31 7.86
N ILE A 218 -18.49 -10.57 7.45
CA ILE A 218 -17.41 -11.04 6.58
C ILE A 218 -18.08 -11.62 5.34
N ALA A 219 -17.79 -11.03 4.17
CA ALA A 219 -18.56 -11.32 2.97
C ALA A 219 -17.71 -11.23 1.68
N PRO A 220 -18.08 -11.98 0.64
CA PRO A 220 -17.52 -11.78 -0.70
C PRO A 220 -17.83 -10.38 -1.24
N LEU A 221 -16.92 -9.85 -2.06
CA LEU A 221 -17.07 -8.53 -2.68
C LEU A 221 -18.39 -8.35 -3.44
N ALA A 222 -18.89 -9.41 -4.08
CA ALA A 222 -20.16 -9.38 -4.82
C ALA A 222 -21.35 -8.94 -3.98
N TYR A 223 -21.33 -9.18 -2.65
CA TYR A 223 -22.42 -8.83 -1.73
C TYR A 223 -22.44 -7.36 -1.36
N MET A 224 -21.44 -6.59 -1.80
CA MET A 224 -21.42 -5.12 -1.61
C MET A 224 -22.23 -4.38 -2.66
N ARG A 225 -22.63 -5.06 -3.75
CA ARG A 225 -23.38 -4.43 -4.84
C ARG A 225 -24.75 -3.93 -4.37
N GLY A 226 -25.08 -2.67 -4.74
CA GLY A 226 -26.37 -2.04 -4.38
C GLY A 226 -26.47 -1.55 -2.94
N ARG A 227 -25.42 -1.67 -2.14
CA ARG A 227 -25.39 -1.19 -0.75
C ARG A 227 -24.82 0.23 -0.66
N THR A 228 -25.11 0.92 0.42
CA THR A 228 -24.41 2.11 0.91
C THR A 228 -23.91 1.81 2.31
N LEU A 229 -22.62 1.93 2.52
CA LEU A 229 -21.94 1.56 3.77
C LEU A 229 -21.69 2.85 4.56
N ASN A 230 -22.59 3.16 5.51
CA ASN A 230 -22.44 4.31 6.40
C ASN A 230 -21.96 3.84 7.78
N ASP A 231 -21.29 4.74 8.52
CA ASP A 231 -20.83 4.55 9.90
C ASP A 231 -20.12 3.21 10.11
N SER A 232 -19.33 2.81 9.11
CA SER A 232 -18.74 1.48 9.04
C SER A 232 -17.23 1.57 8.89
N TYR A 233 -16.54 0.55 9.37
CA TYR A 233 -15.15 0.32 8.99
C TYR A 233 -15.11 -0.82 7.99
N VAL A 234 -14.65 -0.55 6.77
CA VAL A 234 -14.70 -1.51 5.66
C VAL A 234 -13.30 -1.87 5.23
N ILE A 235 -12.99 -3.16 5.20
CA ILE A 235 -11.70 -3.67 4.71
C ILE A 235 -11.94 -4.47 3.43
N LEU A 236 -11.27 -4.11 2.35
CA LEU A 236 -11.18 -4.93 1.14
C LEU A 236 -9.79 -5.55 1.07
N ASP A 237 -9.70 -6.83 1.40
CA ASP A 237 -8.44 -7.59 1.37
C ASP A 237 -8.25 -8.32 0.03
N GLU A 238 -6.99 -8.59 -0.34
CA GLU A 238 -6.59 -9.18 -1.63
C GLU A 238 -7.16 -8.43 -2.85
N ALA A 239 -7.17 -7.12 -2.76
CA ALA A 239 -7.80 -6.22 -3.73
C ALA A 239 -7.16 -6.27 -5.13
N GLN A 240 -5.93 -6.78 -5.28
CA GLN A 240 -5.32 -7.03 -6.60
C GLN A 240 -6.14 -7.97 -7.47
N ASN A 241 -6.96 -8.82 -6.84
CA ASN A 241 -7.83 -9.79 -7.49
C ASN A 241 -9.23 -9.23 -7.79
N THR A 242 -9.42 -7.92 -7.73
CA THR A 242 -10.62 -7.25 -8.25
C THR A 242 -10.44 -6.87 -9.71
N THR A 243 -11.52 -6.93 -10.49
CA THR A 243 -11.55 -6.24 -11.79
C THR A 243 -11.71 -4.73 -11.59
N VAL A 244 -11.49 -3.97 -12.63
CA VAL A 244 -11.68 -2.50 -12.62
C VAL A 244 -13.09 -2.11 -12.20
N GLU A 245 -14.10 -2.80 -12.74
CA GLU A 245 -15.51 -2.57 -12.44
C GLU A 245 -15.85 -2.92 -10.99
N GLN A 246 -15.27 -4.00 -10.47
CA GLN A 246 -15.46 -4.42 -9.08
C GLN A 246 -14.84 -3.41 -8.11
N MET A 247 -13.62 -2.93 -8.36
CA MET A 247 -12.98 -1.91 -7.55
C MET A 247 -13.79 -0.61 -7.56
N LYS A 248 -14.21 -0.14 -8.73
CA LYS A 248 -15.05 1.06 -8.87
C LYS A 248 -16.39 0.86 -8.15
N MET A 249 -17.03 -0.29 -8.33
CA MET A 249 -18.27 -0.64 -7.63
C MET A 249 -18.08 -0.56 -6.12
N PHE A 250 -17.01 -1.12 -5.57
CA PHE A 250 -16.74 -1.12 -4.13
C PHE A 250 -16.50 0.30 -3.60
N LEU A 251 -15.60 1.06 -4.20
CA LEU A 251 -15.26 2.41 -3.75
C LEU A 251 -16.47 3.36 -3.75
N THR A 252 -17.42 3.15 -4.67
CA THR A 252 -18.67 3.93 -4.73
C THR A 252 -19.73 3.47 -3.73
N ARG A 253 -19.46 2.49 -2.87
CA ARG A 253 -20.36 2.06 -1.77
C ARG A 253 -20.07 2.77 -0.46
N ILE A 254 -18.90 3.41 -0.35
CA ILE A 254 -18.45 4.08 0.87
C ILE A 254 -19.35 5.29 1.12
N GLY A 255 -19.98 5.30 2.29
CA GLY A 255 -20.91 6.34 2.72
C GLY A 255 -20.31 7.21 3.84
N PHE A 256 -21.15 8.03 4.42
CA PHE A 256 -20.75 8.97 5.49
C PHE A 256 -20.30 8.24 6.75
N GLY A 257 -19.31 8.81 7.46
CA GLY A 257 -18.77 8.25 8.70
C GLY A 257 -18.05 6.90 8.51
N THR A 258 -17.67 6.56 7.29
CA THR A 258 -17.02 5.28 6.97
C THR A 258 -15.54 5.47 6.69
N VAL A 259 -14.72 4.59 7.29
CA VAL A 259 -13.31 4.41 6.96
C VAL A 259 -13.18 3.15 6.12
N ALA A 260 -12.54 3.26 4.96
CA ALA A 260 -12.24 2.14 4.08
C ALA A 260 -10.74 1.90 3.99
N VAL A 261 -10.35 0.63 4.14
CA VAL A 261 -8.96 0.20 3.99
C VAL A 261 -8.87 -0.88 2.92
N ILE A 262 -8.10 -0.63 1.89
CA ILE A 262 -7.91 -1.51 0.75
C ILE A 262 -6.50 -2.08 0.81
N THR A 263 -6.37 -3.41 0.94
CA THR A 263 -5.08 -4.10 1.03
C THR A 263 -4.86 -5.00 -0.17
N GLY A 264 -3.62 -5.10 -0.63
CA GLY A 264 -3.29 -5.99 -1.74
C GLY A 264 -1.82 -5.99 -2.15
N ASP A 265 -1.48 -6.96 -2.99
CA ASP A 265 -0.16 -7.13 -3.58
C ASP A 265 -0.27 -7.09 -5.11
N VAL A 266 0.21 -6.01 -5.72
CA VAL A 266 0.14 -5.83 -7.18
C VAL A 266 0.99 -6.83 -7.97
N THR A 267 1.83 -7.61 -7.31
CA THR A 267 2.65 -8.66 -7.93
C THR A 267 1.94 -10.01 -7.96
N GLN A 268 1.01 -10.26 -7.02
CA GLN A 268 0.29 -11.54 -6.87
C GLN A 268 -1.13 -11.45 -7.43
N VAL A 269 -1.26 -11.25 -8.73
CA VAL A 269 -2.56 -11.13 -9.42
C VAL A 269 -2.98 -12.47 -9.99
N ASP A 270 -4.07 -13.03 -9.43
CA ASP A 270 -4.66 -14.33 -9.86
C ASP A 270 -5.74 -14.18 -10.94
N LEU A 271 -5.97 -12.97 -11.43
CA LEU A 271 -6.90 -12.71 -12.52
C LEU A 271 -6.39 -13.28 -13.86
N PRO A 272 -7.29 -13.64 -14.78
CA PRO A 272 -6.90 -14.00 -16.15
C PRO A 272 -6.01 -12.91 -16.77
N ARG A 273 -5.00 -13.30 -17.53
CA ARG A 273 -4.00 -12.38 -18.14
C ARG A 273 -4.62 -11.25 -18.98
N THR A 274 -5.83 -11.45 -19.50
CA THR A 274 -6.59 -10.46 -20.27
C THR A 274 -7.33 -9.45 -19.39
N THR A 275 -7.41 -9.68 -18.08
CA THR A 275 -8.18 -8.85 -17.15
C THR A 275 -7.24 -7.92 -16.36
N ARG A 276 -7.49 -6.62 -16.44
CA ARG A 276 -6.70 -5.64 -15.70
C ARG A 276 -7.10 -5.63 -14.23
N SER A 277 -6.12 -5.62 -13.34
CA SER A 277 -6.35 -5.50 -11.89
C SER A 277 -6.94 -4.12 -11.54
N GLY A 278 -8.05 -4.13 -10.80
CA GLY A 278 -8.70 -2.92 -10.29
C GLY A 278 -7.83 -2.17 -9.30
N LEU A 279 -7.04 -2.86 -8.47
CA LEU A 279 -6.10 -2.23 -7.55
C LEU A 279 -5.02 -1.45 -8.30
N ARG A 280 -4.42 -2.05 -9.34
CA ARG A 280 -3.40 -1.34 -10.15
C ARG A 280 -3.96 -0.06 -10.77
N GLN A 281 -5.16 -0.13 -11.33
CA GLN A 281 -5.80 1.05 -11.91
C GLN A 281 -6.18 2.07 -10.84
N ALA A 282 -6.71 1.65 -9.69
CA ALA A 282 -7.07 2.57 -8.62
C ALA A 282 -5.86 3.37 -8.12
N VAL A 283 -4.69 2.73 -7.97
CA VAL A 283 -3.43 3.40 -7.61
C VAL A 283 -3.05 4.49 -8.64
N GLU A 284 -3.28 4.26 -9.93
CA GLU A 284 -2.98 5.23 -10.99
C GLU A 284 -3.98 6.40 -10.99
N VAL A 285 -5.28 6.08 -10.92
CA VAL A 285 -6.37 7.06 -11.14
C VAL A 285 -6.66 7.92 -9.92
N LEU A 286 -6.53 7.36 -8.71
CA LEU A 286 -6.91 8.03 -7.46
C LEU A 286 -5.74 8.74 -6.77
N ARG A 287 -4.54 8.65 -7.33
CA ARG A 287 -3.38 9.38 -6.80
C ARG A 287 -3.64 10.89 -6.89
N GLY A 288 -3.46 11.59 -5.75
CA GLY A 288 -3.71 13.03 -5.66
C GLY A 288 -5.16 13.42 -5.37
N VAL A 289 -6.08 12.46 -5.21
CA VAL A 289 -7.43 12.76 -4.73
C VAL A 289 -7.39 12.99 -3.22
N GLY A 290 -7.83 14.17 -2.76
CA GLY A 290 -7.88 14.51 -1.33
C GLY A 290 -8.74 13.52 -0.54
N GLY A 291 -8.31 13.18 0.69
CA GLY A 291 -8.99 12.20 1.55
C GLY A 291 -8.63 10.74 1.25
N ILE A 292 -7.80 10.46 0.24
CA ILE A 292 -7.31 9.13 -0.10
C ILE A 292 -5.80 9.04 0.19
N SER A 293 -5.38 8.03 0.94
CA SER A 293 -3.98 7.77 1.22
C SER A 293 -3.47 6.48 0.55
N PHE A 294 -2.19 6.48 0.22
CA PHE A 294 -1.48 5.31 -0.32
C PHE A 294 -0.22 5.05 0.48
N THR A 295 -0.13 3.87 1.08
CA THR A 295 1.09 3.39 1.73
C THR A 295 1.63 2.19 0.97
N PHE A 296 2.88 2.28 0.53
CA PHE A 296 3.56 1.21 -0.18
C PHE A 296 4.53 0.49 0.75
N PHE A 297 4.38 -0.82 0.80
CA PHE A 297 5.26 -1.72 1.56
C PHE A 297 6.27 -2.38 0.62
N THR A 298 7.43 -2.68 1.15
CA THR A 298 8.53 -3.34 0.45
C THR A 298 8.86 -4.69 1.09
N SER A 299 9.75 -5.46 0.50
CA SER A 299 10.26 -6.71 1.08
C SER A 299 10.96 -6.51 2.45
N ARG A 300 11.44 -5.30 2.74
CA ARG A 300 12.05 -4.95 4.04
C ARG A 300 11.03 -4.88 5.17
N ASP A 301 9.76 -4.62 4.85
CA ASP A 301 8.66 -4.54 5.82
C ASP A 301 8.09 -5.92 6.19
N VAL A 302 8.60 -7.00 5.59
CA VAL A 302 8.10 -8.37 5.82
C VAL A 302 8.44 -8.81 7.23
N VAL A 303 7.41 -9.02 8.04
CA VAL A 303 7.51 -9.54 9.41
C VAL A 303 7.20 -11.03 9.39
N ARG A 304 8.21 -11.85 9.20
CA ARG A 304 8.10 -13.32 9.20
C ARG A 304 9.11 -13.94 10.14
N HIS A 305 8.86 -15.18 10.51
CA HIS A 305 9.85 -15.96 11.25
C HIS A 305 11.17 -16.02 10.47
N PRO A 306 12.35 -15.82 11.10
CA PRO A 306 13.64 -15.78 10.40
C PRO A 306 13.91 -16.99 9.49
N LEU A 307 13.37 -18.16 9.85
CA LEU A 307 13.48 -19.37 9.03
C LEU A 307 12.68 -19.24 7.71
N VAL A 308 11.50 -18.62 7.74
CA VAL A 308 10.68 -18.43 6.53
C VAL A 308 11.40 -17.53 5.53
N ALA A 309 12.07 -16.46 5.99
CA ALA A 309 12.89 -15.62 5.12
C ALA A 309 14.04 -16.39 4.47
N LYS A 310 14.65 -17.35 5.19
CA LYS A 310 15.69 -18.24 4.64
C LYS A 310 15.13 -19.22 3.61
N ILE A 311 13.94 -19.76 3.87
CA ILE A 311 13.26 -20.66 2.92
C ILE A 311 12.96 -19.94 1.61
N VAL A 312 12.35 -18.75 1.66
CA VAL A 312 12.05 -17.97 0.45
C VAL A 312 13.30 -17.71 -0.37
N ARG A 313 14.38 -17.23 0.27
CA ARG A 313 15.66 -16.99 -0.43
C ARG A 313 16.25 -18.25 -1.05
N ALA A 314 16.06 -19.42 -0.43
CA ALA A 314 16.56 -20.67 -0.98
C ALA A 314 15.80 -21.08 -2.25
N TYR A 315 14.47 -20.87 -2.27
CA TYR A 315 13.67 -21.12 -3.48
C TYR A 315 13.99 -20.11 -4.59
N GLU A 316 14.07 -18.81 -4.29
CA GLU A 316 14.46 -17.79 -5.26
C GLU A 316 15.83 -18.08 -5.89
N ALA A 317 16.81 -18.51 -5.08
CA ALA A 317 18.14 -18.88 -5.57
C ALA A 317 18.15 -20.17 -6.41
N PHE A 318 17.19 -21.06 -6.18
CA PHE A 318 17.02 -22.28 -6.99
C PHE A 318 16.39 -21.94 -8.36
N GLU A 319 15.31 -21.15 -8.35
CA GLU A 319 14.60 -20.70 -9.57
C GLU A 319 15.53 -19.91 -10.51
N GLN A 320 16.36 -19.01 -9.96
CA GLN A 320 17.36 -18.28 -10.75
C GLN A 320 18.40 -19.18 -11.41
N LYS A 321 18.80 -20.30 -10.78
CA LYS A 321 19.72 -21.26 -11.36
C LYS A 321 19.11 -22.09 -12.49
N ASP A 322 17.81 -22.34 -12.42
CA ASP A 322 17.08 -23.06 -13.48
C ASP A 322 16.86 -22.15 -14.71
N GLU A 323 16.69 -20.82 -14.51
CA GLU A 323 16.59 -19.84 -15.59
C GLU A 323 17.95 -19.55 -16.26
N ASP A 324 19.06 -19.55 -15.50
CA ASP A 324 20.41 -19.35 -16.03
C ASP A 324 21.02 -20.66 -16.64
N GLY A 325 20.33 -21.79 -16.50
CA GLY A 325 20.78 -23.11 -16.96
C GLY A 325 20.17 -23.61 -18.28
N GLU A 326 19.28 -22.80 -18.91
CA GLU A 326 18.81 -22.95 -20.29
C GLU A 326 19.52 -21.91 -21.20
#